data_3af20c19b3c488ac5f1e59b63e6078de
#
_entry.id   3af20c19b3c488ac5f1e59b63e6078de
#
_cell.length_a   1.000
_cell.length_b   1.000
_cell.length_c   1.000
_cell.angle_alpha   90.00
_cell.angle_beta   90.00
_cell.angle_gamma   90.00
#
_symmetry.space_group_name_H-M   'P 1'
#
loop_
_entity.id
_entity.type
_entity.pdbx_description
1 polymer ?
#
loop_
_entity_poly.entity_id
_entity_poly.type
_entity_poly.pdbx_seq_one_letter_code
_entity_poly.pdbx_strand_id
1 'polypeptide(L)'
;MLRPSALALAGTLALAGCSGSDAATADFPTWHNPAVNAVSRMATAGGVVTTTSMKSDGTLETVALGLSDGKKLWAHPATMAGRLPGMGVSAPAIVETTGGQAIVAALDPAKKGRWKATLIVRDARTGEQKWTRPVHSTFGPQRCGPYLCMSEHTALSSARVVVLDPATGKQLWKLPGIAEVEWSDSQQVVMLRLAANPTLESYELKTGKLRWQQPIEQALGPGIDLSGGWAFGASGDDLIGYVAPYTNPQTKKTSAFGLFSAKISDGTINWMRPSVVRVYPSGSPGYAPVVRPVDQRGAYGGFARLDAGNGRVIGQITAADVPGSGWWLAFPNHMDKLGFLKHGHKGTAFDLVSGKPVAVEDQRGWSFCVTDPKPLPLRGQAPGFYSIAAVCEFDLASGKRIADASAPPSWFTGSQQGWRLWRDEKGAMHAVHDGTAPTPGMYG
;
A
#
# COMPACT_ATOMS: atom_id res chain seq x y z
N MET A 1 -48.12 18.00 53.45
CA MET A 1 -47.50 18.58 54.65
C MET A 1 -46.01 18.24 54.62
N LEU A 2 -45.17 19.23 54.92
CA LEU A 2 -43.70 19.17 55.04
C LEU A 2 -42.86 19.18 53.73
N ARG A 3 -42.40 20.39 53.41
CA ARG A 3 -41.19 20.68 52.63
C ARG A 3 -39.95 20.53 53.52
N PRO A 4 -38.83 20.23 53.02
CA PRO A 4 -37.59 20.84 53.45
C PRO A 4 -36.79 21.55 52.40
N SER A 5 -36.25 22.59 52.83
CA SER A 5 -35.35 23.63 52.44
C SER A 5 -34.17 23.28 51.59
N ALA A 6 -33.90 24.17 50.62
CA ALA A 6 -32.67 24.23 49.84
C ALA A 6 -31.53 24.85 50.69
N LEU A 7 -30.37 24.18 50.72
CA LEU A 7 -29.10 24.77 51.14
C LEU A 7 -28.28 25.09 49.86
N ALA A 8 -28.04 26.39 49.69
CA ALA A 8 -27.10 26.88 48.67
C ALA A 8 -25.67 26.79 49.24
N LEU A 9 -24.81 26.00 48.59
CA LEU A 9 -23.37 26.06 48.82
C LEU A 9 -22.74 26.91 47.69
N ALA A 10 -22.25 28.08 48.08
CA ALA A 10 -21.42 28.90 47.23
C ALA A 10 -19.99 28.32 47.22
N GLY A 11 -19.60 27.71 46.10
CA GLY A 11 -18.23 27.27 45.88
C GLY A 11 -17.47 28.31 45.09
N THR A 12 -16.45 28.91 45.70
CA THR A 12 -15.47 29.80 45.09
C THR A 12 -14.64 29.02 44.04
N LEU A 13 -14.79 29.36 42.76
CA LEU A 13 -13.88 28.91 41.70
C LEU A 13 -12.55 29.66 41.85
N ALA A 14 -11.52 28.95 42.29
CA ALA A 14 -10.14 29.36 42.15
C ALA A 14 -9.71 29.10 40.68
N LEU A 15 -9.46 30.16 39.93
CA LEU A 15 -8.78 30.13 38.65
C LEU A 15 -7.33 29.70 38.88
N ALA A 16 -7.07 28.40 38.80
CA ALA A 16 -5.71 27.90 38.65
C ALA A 16 -5.27 28.17 37.20
N GLY A 17 -4.30 29.07 37.04
CA GLY A 17 -3.64 29.32 35.77
C GLY A 17 -3.03 28.04 35.25
N CYS A 18 -3.47 27.61 34.08
CA CYS A 18 -2.77 26.59 33.29
C CYS A 18 -1.45 27.19 32.83
N SER A 19 -0.37 26.96 33.59
CA SER A 19 0.98 26.98 33.07
C SER A 19 1.05 25.94 31.96
N GLY A 20 1.44 26.35 30.76
CA GLY A 20 1.63 25.45 29.61
C GLY A 20 2.56 24.32 30.03
N SER A 21 1.99 23.14 30.20
CA SER A 21 2.79 21.92 30.19
C SER A 21 3.25 21.73 28.75
N ASP A 22 4.54 21.89 28.54
CA ASP A 22 5.21 21.28 27.38
C ASP A 22 4.72 19.84 27.34
N ALA A 23 3.90 19.51 26.33
CA ALA A 23 3.50 18.15 26.10
C ALA A 23 4.80 17.40 25.80
N ALA A 24 5.27 16.63 26.77
CA ALA A 24 6.38 15.74 26.58
C ALA A 24 6.06 14.93 25.32
N THR A 25 6.86 15.10 24.28
CA THR A 25 6.77 14.30 23.08
C THR A 25 6.92 12.85 23.52
N ALA A 26 5.84 12.07 23.40
CA ALA A 26 5.86 10.68 23.77
C ALA A 26 6.99 10.00 22.98
N ASP A 27 7.97 9.47 23.68
CA ASP A 27 9.11 8.79 23.07
C ASP A 27 8.62 7.40 22.61
N PHE A 28 8.13 7.34 21.38
CA PHE A 28 7.63 6.10 20.81
C PHE A 28 8.78 5.14 20.51
N PRO A 29 8.62 3.84 20.78
CA PRO A 29 9.60 2.85 20.38
C PRO A 29 9.93 2.95 18.90
N THR A 30 11.19 3.09 18.60
CA THR A 30 11.71 3.21 17.24
C THR A 30 12.88 2.27 17.01
N TRP A 31 13.07 1.83 15.78
CA TRP A 31 14.29 1.15 15.38
C TRP A 31 14.69 1.46 13.95
N HIS A 32 15.96 1.29 13.67
CA HIS A 32 16.59 1.44 12.37
C HIS A 32 17.48 0.24 12.08
N ASN A 33 17.30 -0.38 10.90
CA ASN A 33 18.13 -1.52 10.50
C ASN A 33 18.78 -1.25 9.12
N PRO A 34 20.05 -0.81 9.09
CA PRO A 34 20.78 -0.56 7.87
C PRO A 34 21.31 -1.83 7.19
N ALA A 35 21.26 -2.98 7.87
CA ALA A 35 21.76 -4.24 7.32
C ALA A 35 20.77 -4.93 6.39
N VAL A 36 19.53 -4.43 6.29
CA VAL A 36 18.49 -4.96 5.42
C VAL A 36 18.17 -3.96 4.33
N ASN A 37 18.50 -4.31 3.10
CA ASN A 37 18.13 -3.54 1.91
C ASN A 37 16.86 -4.16 1.31
N ALA A 38 15.70 -3.73 1.80
CA ALA A 38 14.42 -4.23 1.36
C ALA A 38 14.16 -3.89 -0.13
N VAL A 39 13.87 -4.88 -0.96
CA VAL A 39 13.57 -4.76 -2.39
C VAL A 39 12.20 -5.32 -2.76
N SER A 40 11.41 -5.71 -1.79
CA SER A 40 9.99 -6.04 -1.92
C SER A 40 9.18 -5.32 -0.85
N ARG A 41 7.86 -5.37 -0.97
CA ARG A 41 6.97 -4.88 0.10
C ARG A 41 7.27 -5.58 1.41
N MET A 42 7.07 -4.87 2.49
CA MET A 42 7.16 -5.37 3.86
C MET A 42 5.77 -5.84 4.30
N ALA A 43 5.73 -6.93 5.05
CA ALA A 43 4.48 -7.46 5.61
C ALA A 43 4.70 -7.86 7.06
N THR A 44 3.68 -7.69 7.91
CA THR A 44 3.76 -7.96 9.35
C THR A 44 2.65 -8.88 9.83
N ALA A 45 2.99 -9.80 10.71
CA ALA A 45 2.05 -10.58 11.53
C ALA A 45 2.78 -11.20 12.72
N GLY A 46 2.08 -11.46 13.83
CA GLY A 46 2.62 -12.17 14.98
C GLY A 46 3.91 -11.57 15.57
N GLY A 47 4.07 -10.24 15.50
CA GLY A 47 5.26 -9.55 15.99
C GLY A 47 6.51 -9.75 15.12
N VAL A 48 6.34 -10.10 13.85
CA VAL A 48 7.42 -10.27 12.87
C VAL A 48 7.17 -9.40 11.67
N VAL A 49 8.21 -8.80 11.10
CA VAL A 49 8.18 -8.17 9.78
C VAL A 49 9.03 -8.99 8.81
N THR A 50 8.54 -9.18 7.60
CA THR A 50 9.24 -9.91 6.54
C THR A 50 9.31 -9.13 5.25
N THR A 51 10.39 -9.31 4.50
CA THR A 51 10.62 -8.72 3.17
C THR A 51 11.62 -9.56 2.41
N THR A 52 11.78 -9.30 1.12
CA THR A 52 12.96 -9.75 0.36
C THR A 52 14.01 -8.66 0.43
N SER A 53 15.19 -9.03 0.87
CA SER A 53 16.36 -8.15 0.97
C SER A 53 17.38 -8.50 -0.11
N MET A 54 18.10 -7.50 -0.59
CA MET A 54 19.20 -7.67 -1.54
C MET A 54 20.53 -7.38 -0.86
N LYS A 55 21.47 -8.31 -0.98
CA LYS A 55 22.82 -8.15 -0.51
C LYS A 55 23.67 -7.29 -1.43
N SER A 56 24.81 -6.83 -0.95
CA SER A 56 25.76 -6.02 -1.73
C SER A 56 26.27 -6.71 -3.00
N ASP A 57 26.29 -8.05 -3.02
CA ASP A 57 26.68 -8.83 -4.20
C ASP A 57 25.52 -9.07 -5.18
N GLY A 58 24.35 -8.46 -4.94
CA GLY A 58 23.15 -8.60 -5.78
C GLY A 58 22.38 -9.90 -5.55
N THR A 59 22.75 -10.73 -4.60
CA THR A 59 21.96 -11.91 -4.23
C THR A 59 20.78 -11.52 -3.34
N LEU A 60 19.71 -12.29 -3.42
CA LEU A 60 18.49 -12.05 -2.65
C LEU A 60 18.39 -13.02 -1.46
N GLU A 61 17.73 -12.52 -0.42
CA GLU A 61 17.33 -13.33 0.73
C GLU A 61 15.92 -12.91 1.21
N THR A 62 15.11 -13.88 1.61
CA THR A 62 13.92 -13.63 2.40
C THR A 62 14.36 -13.46 3.85
N VAL A 63 14.03 -12.31 4.43
CA VAL A 63 14.41 -12.00 5.83
C VAL A 63 13.17 -11.84 6.70
N ALA A 64 13.32 -12.22 7.95
CA ALA A 64 12.38 -11.90 9.01
C ALA A 64 13.08 -11.17 10.15
N LEU A 65 12.44 -10.12 10.64
CA LEU A 65 12.92 -9.30 11.73
C LEU A 65 11.88 -9.28 12.86
N GLY A 66 12.34 -9.11 14.09
CA GLY A 66 11.45 -8.77 15.19
C GLY A 66 10.80 -7.41 14.95
N LEU A 67 9.48 -7.35 15.02
CA LEU A 67 8.74 -6.10 14.77
C LEU A 67 9.04 -5.05 15.85
N SER A 68 9.30 -5.47 17.07
CA SER A 68 9.55 -4.58 18.22
C SER A 68 10.96 -3.98 18.28
N ASP A 69 11.93 -4.60 17.63
CA ASP A 69 13.34 -4.19 17.78
C ASP A 69 14.15 -4.20 16.48
N GLY A 70 13.52 -4.61 15.37
CA GLY A 70 14.16 -4.68 14.07
C GLY A 70 15.31 -5.69 13.95
N LYS A 71 15.55 -6.53 14.98
CA LYS A 71 16.62 -7.52 14.93
C LYS A 71 16.29 -8.65 13.97
N LYS A 72 17.30 -9.05 13.21
CA LYS A 72 17.15 -10.18 12.29
C LYS A 72 16.94 -11.48 13.07
N LEU A 73 15.80 -12.11 12.86
CA LEU A 73 15.47 -13.41 13.41
C LEU A 73 16.11 -14.52 12.56
N TRP A 74 15.94 -14.43 11.26
CA TRP A 74 16.52 -15.36 10.30
C TRP A 74 16.59 -14.75 8.89
N ALA A 75 17.36 -15.39 8.03
CA ALA A 75 17.40 -15.12 6.60
C ALA A 75 17.61 -16.42 5.83
N HIS A 76 16.93 -16.57 4.70
CA HIS A 76 17.09 -17.69 3.79
C HIS A 76 17.32 -17.20 2.36
N PRO A 77 18.17 -17.85 1.57
CA PRO A 77 18.37 -17.48 0.18
C PRO A 77 17.06 -17.38 -0.59
N ALA A 78 16.92 -16.35 -1.42
CA ALA A 78 15.85 -16.16 -2.37
C ALA A 78 16.41 -15.95 -3.77
N THR A 79 15.61 -16.17 -4.80
CA THR A 79 16.05 -16.03 -6.18
C THR A 79 14.93 -15.49 -7.08
N MET A 80 15.35 -14.81 -8.14
CA MET A 80 14.47 -14.42 -9.25
C MET A 80 14.69 -15.27 -10.50
N ALA A 81 15.61 -16.25 -10.44
CA ALA A 81 15.92 -17.11 -11.58
C ALA A 81 14.65 -17.82 -12.09
N GLY A 82 14.47 -17.84 -13.42
CA GLY A 82 13.30 -18.44 -14.06
C GLY A 82 12.02 -17.58 -14.07
N ARG A 83 12.03 -16.40 -13.48
CA ARG A 83 10.90 -15.45 -13.58
C ARG A 83 10.91 -14.70 -14.91
N LEU A 84 9.74 -14.22 -15.30
CA LEU A 84 9.60 -13.44 -16.53
C LEU A 84 10.33 -12.10 -16.41
N PRO A 85 10.97 -11.60 -17.48
CA PRO A 85 11.52 -10.25 -17.53
C PRO A 85 10.44 -9.20 -17.19
N GLY A 86 10.82 -8.17 -16.45
CA GLY A 86 9.90 -7.10 -16.03
C GLY A 86 9.07 -7.39 -14.80
N MET A 87 9.06 -8.62 -14.29
CA MET A 87 8.42 -8.95 -13.01
C MET A 87 9.28 -8.44 -11.86
N GLY A 88 8.66 -7.69 -10.96
CA GLY A 88 9.29 -7.24 -9.71
C GLY A 88 9.66 -8.39 -8.77
N VAL A 89 10.41 -8.08 -7.73
CA VAL A 89 10.72 -9.03 -6.66
C VAL A 89 9.44 -9.35 -5.90
N SER A 90 9.09 -10.64 -5.79
CA SER A 90 7.92 -11.05 -5.00
C SER A 90 8.14 -10.75 -3.52
N ALA A 91 7.17 -10.09 -2.91
CA ALA A 91 7.11 -9.98 -1.47
C ALA A 91 6.77 -11.36 -0.87
N PRO A 92 7.40 -11.77 0.24
CA PRO A 92 6.90 -12.86 1.02
C PRO A 92 5.56 -12.47 1.66
N ALA A 93 4.62 -13.41 1.73
CA ALA A 93 3.41 -13.22 2.53
C ALA A 93 3.67 -13.66 3.96
N ILE A 94 3.09 -12.96 4.92
CA ILE A 94 3.05 -13.40 6.31
C ILE A 94 1.60 -13.50 6.77
N VAL A 95 1.27 -14.61 7.41
CA VAL A 95 -0.10 -14.92 7.83
C VAL A 95 -0.07 -15.41 9.26
N GLU A 96 -0.99 -14.93 10.08
CA GLU A 96 -1.28 -15.52 11.38
C GLU A 96 -2.36 -16.57 11.21
N THR A 97 -2.03 -17.80 11.56
CA THR A 97 -2.96 -18.93 11.48
C THR A 97 -4.04 -18.80 12.55
N THR A 98 -5.12 -19.54 12.40
CA THR A 98 -6.20 -19.59 13.41
C THR A 98 -5.70 -20.07 14.79
N GLY A 99 -4.55 -20.73 14.85
CA GLY A 99 -3.88 -21.12 16.10
C GLY A 99 -2.94 -20.06 16.67
N GLY A 100 -2.90 -18.83 16.13
CA GLY A 100 -2.06 -17.74 16.62
C GLY A 100 -0.57 -17.86 16.22
N GLN A 101 -0.20 -18.86 15.42
CA GLN A 101 1.15 -19.01 14.91
C GLN A 101 1.31 -18.18 13.63
N ALA A 102 2.32 -17.32 13.58
CA ALA A 102 2.66 -16.62 12.34
C ALA A 102 3.58 -17.48 11.46
N ILE A 103 3.29 -17.51 10.17
CA ILE A 103 4.09 -18.18 9.16
C ILE A 103 4.48 -17.22 8.03
N VAL A 104 5.62 -17.44 7.41
CA VAL A 104 6.10 -16.75 6.22
C VAL A 104 6.05 -17.70 5.03
N ALA A 105 5.41 -17.26 3.96
CA ALA A 105 5.32 -17.97 2.69
C ALA A 105 6.08 -17.20 1.61
N ALA A 106 6.97 -17.87 0.91
CA ALA A 106 7.76 -17.29 -0.19
C ALA A 106 7.85 -18.26 -1.38
N LEU A 107 8.01 -17.71 -2.59
CA LEU A 107 8.30 -18.51 -3.76
C LEU A 107 9.81 -18.65 -3.97
N ASP A 108 10.23 -19.86 -4.23
CA ASP A 108 11.56 -20.20 -4.76
C ASP A 108 11.42 -20.65 -6.22
N PRO A 109 11.67 -19.76 -7.20
CA PRO A 109 11.54 -20.10 -8.61
C PRO A 109 12.57 -21.14 -9.06
N ALA A 110 12.15 -22.12 -9.84
CA ALA A 110 13.04 -23.11 -10.39
C ALA A 110 14.01 -22.48 -11.42
N LYS A 111 15.26 -22.96 -11.43
CA LYS A 111 16.29 -22.49 -12.38
C LYS A 111 15.91 -22.71 -13.85
N LYS A 112 15.09 -23.72 -14.12
CA LYS A 112 14.59 -24.06 -15.47
C LYS A 112 13.08 -24.28 -15.42
N GLY A 113 12.40 -23.75 -16.42
CA GLY A 113 10.96 -23.90 -16.58
C GLY A 113 10.20 -22.65 -16.23
N ARG A 114 9.43 -22.16 -17.21
CA ARG A 114 8.58 -20.98 -17.05
C ARG A 114 7.53 -21.24 -15.97
N TRP A 115 7.40 -20.34 -15.00
CA TRP A 115 6.45 -20.38 -13.87
C TRP A 115 6.65 -21.51 -12.85
N LYS A 116 7.59 -22.43 -13.05
CA LYS A 116 7.87 -23.45 -12.05
C LYS A 116 8.51 -22.81 -10.82
N ALA A 117 7.97 -23.08 -9.67
CA ALA A 117 8.47 -22.61 -8.38
C ALA A 117 8.13 -23.61 -7.27
N THR A 118 8.75 -23.45 -6.14
CA THR A 118 8.36 -24.11 -4.90
C THR A 118 7.83 -23.04 -3.94
N LEU A 119 6.59 -23.19 -3.49
CA LEU A 119 6.09 -22.42 -2.35
C LEU A 119 6.72 -23.03 -1.10
N ILE A 120 7.48 -22.21 -0.38
CA ILE A 120 8.14 -22.61 0.88
C ILE A 120 7.45 -21.85 2.00
N VAL A 121 6.99 -22.58 3.01
CA VAL A 121 6.37 -22.01 4.21
C VAL A 121 7.21 -22.33 5.42
N ARG A 122 7.47 -21.27 6.20
CA ARG A 122 8.34 -21.29 7.37
C ARG A 122 7.65 -20.71 8.59
N ASP A 123 8.05 -21.14 9.75
CA ASP A 123 7.73 -20.44 11.00
C ASP A 123 8.30 -19.02 10.95
N ALA A 124 7.48 -18.02 11.27
CA ALA A 124 7.87 -16.61 11.13
C ALA A 124 8.99 -16.21 12.11
N ARG A 125 9.05 -16.83 13.30
CA ARG A 125 10.03 -16.47 14.31
C ARG A 125 11.33 -17.27 14.19
N THR A 126 11.24 -18.56 13.88
CA THR A 126 12.40 -19.46 13.87
C THR A 126 12.99 -19.68 12.49
N GLY A 127 12.25 -19.41 11.42
CA GLY A 127 12.65 -19.73 10.05
C GLY A 127 12.60 -21.22 9.71
N GLU A 128 12.17 -22.06 10.65
CA GLU A 128 12.02 -23.51 10.43
C GLU A 128 11.02 -23.78 9.31
N GLN A 129 11.40 -24.62 8.36
CA GLN A 129 10.52 -25.00 7.27
C GLN A 129 9.40 -25.91 7.78
N LYS A 130 8.16 -25.47 7.61
CA LYS A 130 6.97 -26.24 7.99
C LYS A 130 6.55 -27.20 6.89
N TRP A 131 6.43 -26.67 5.69
CA TRP A 131 6.07 -27.47 4.51
C TRP A 131 6.51 -26.77 3.21
N THR A 132 6.50 -27.52 2.13
CA THR A 132 6.73 -27.03 0.78
C THR A 132 5.69 -27.60 -0.18
N ARG A 133 5.45 -26.86 -1.28
CA ARG A 133 4.55 -27.30 -2.34
C ARG A 133 5.10 -26.88 -3.71
N PRO A 134 5.26 -27.78 -4.67
CA PRO A 134 5.52 -27.43 -6.07
C PRO A 134 4.34 -26.64 -6.63
N VAL A 135 4.63 -25.53 -7.28
CA VAL A 135 3.62 -24.64 -7.87
C VAL A 135 4.06 -24.12 -9.22
N HIS A 136 3.12 -23.65 -10.00
CA HIS A 136 3.38 -22.94 -11.24
C HIS A 136 2.90 -21.50 -11.09
N SER A 137 3.72 -20.63 -10.59
CA SER A 137 3.34 -19.23 -10.33
C SER A 137 4.50 -18.28 -10.55
N THR A 138 4.22 -17.11 -11.12
CA THR A 138 5.14 -15.97 -11.18
C THR A 138 4.79 -14.90 -10.14
N PHE A 139 3.54 -14.87 -9.71
CA PHE A 139 3.07 -13.99 -8.66
C PHE A 139 3.36 -14.65 -7.31
N GLY A 140 3.78 -13.90 -6.32
CA GLY A 140 4.00 -14.42 -4.97
C GLY A 140 2.70 -14.87 -4.31
N PRO A 141 2.78 -15.62 -3.19
CA PRO A 141 1.64 -15.85 -2.34
C PRO A 141 1.16 -14.51 -1.76
N GLN A 142 -0.14 -14.39 -1.58
CA GLN A 142 -0.78 -13.23 -0.97
C GLN A 142 -1.50 -13.67 0.30
N ARG A 143 -1.56 -12.78 1.27
CA ARG A 143 -2.42 -12.99 2.43
C ARG A 143 -3.87 -12.79 2.00
N CYS A 144 -4.75 -13.69 2.39
CA CYS A 144 -6.20 -13.54 2.29
C CYS A 144 -6.83 -13.94 3.63
N GLY A 145 -7.03 -12.96 4.50
CA GLY A 145 -7.43 -13.20 5.87
C GLY A 145 -6.45 -14.10 6.61
N PRO A 146 -6.91 -15.22 7.21
CA PRO A 146 -6.06 -16.22 7.87
C PRO A 146 -5.47 -17.26 6.90
N TYR A 147 -5.66 -17.13 5.59
CA TYR A 147 -5.25 -18.09 4.57
C TYR A 147 -4.20 -17.51 3.62
N LEU A 148 -3.66 -18.36 2.74
CA LEU A 148 -2.80 -17.99 1.62
C LEU A 148 -3.58 -18.10 0.32
N CYS A 149 -3.57 -17.03 -0.48
CA CYS A 149 -4.07 -17.02 -1.84
C CYS A 149 -2.92 -17.00 -2.83
N MET A 150 -3.08 -17.67 -3.96
CA MET A 150 -2.07 -17.68 -5.00
C MET A 150 -2.68 -17.94 -6.38
N SER A 151 -2.21 -17.22 -7.39
CA SER A 151 -2.51 -17.52 -8.78
C SER A 151 -1.52 -18.54 -9.32
N GLU A 152 -2.01 -19.67 -9.84
CA GLU A 152 -1.24 -20.73 -10.47
C GLU A 152 -1.55 -20.79 -11.96
N HIS A 153 -0.50 -21.00 -12.78
CA HIS A 153 -0.65 -21.27 -14.21
C HIS A 153 -0.64 -22.77 -14.43
N THR A 154 -1.70 -23.34 -14.97
CA THR A 154 -1.79 -24.78 -15.24
C THR A 154 -1.36 -25.16 -16.64
N ALA A 155 -1.41 -24.20 -17.59
CA ALA A 155 -0.87 -24.25 -18.94
C ALA A 155 -0.64 -22.80 -19.44
N LEU A 156 -0.11 -22.63 -20.64
CA LEU A 156 0.12 -21.30 -21.24
C LEU A 156 -1.14 -20.44 -21.32
N SER A 157 -2.30 -21.07 -21.48
CA SER A 157 -3.59 -20.41 -21.65
C SER A 157 -4.55 -20.62 -20.47
N SER A 158 -4.14 -21.33 -19.45
CA SER A 158 -5.00 -21.62 -18.31
C SER A 158 -4.32 -21.26 -16.99
N ALA A 159 -5.09 -20.61 -16.13
CA ALA A 159 -4.68 -20.23 -14.81
C ALA A 159 -5.80 -20.54 -13.82
N ARG A 160 -5.46 -20.54 -12.55
CA ARG A 160 -6.42 -20.68 -11.45
C ARG A 160 -5.92 -19.93 -10.23
N VAL A 161 -6.83 -19.46 -9.42
CA VAL A 161 -6.55 -19.02 -8.05
C VAL A 161 -6.77 -20.20 -7.11
N VAL A 162 -5.85 -20.42 -6.20
CA VAL A 162 -5.97 -21.42 -5.13
C VAL A 162 -5.92 -20.72 -3.78
N VAL A 163 -6.73 -21.19 -2.85
CA VAL A 163 -6.69 -20.80 -1.44
C VAL A 163 -6.21 -21.98 -0.62
N LEU A 164 -5.18 -21.73 0.19
CA LEU A 164 -4.48 -22.75 0.94
C LEU A 164 -4.61 -22.49 2.44
N ASP A 165 -4.79 -23.57 3.19
CA ASP A 165 -4.57 -23.56 4.62
C ASP A 165 -3.08 -23.33 4.90
N PRO A 166 -2.71 -22.26 5.62
CA PRO A 166 -1.30 -21.90 5.82
C PRO A 166 -0.56 -22.87 6.75
N ALA A 167 -1.26 -23.56 7.64
CA ALA A 167 -0.64 -24.50 8.56
C ALA A 167 -0.24 -25.83 7.89
N THR A 168 -1.04 -26.27 6.91
CA THR A 168 -0.91 -27.60 6.30
C THR A 168 -0.56 -27.60 4.82
N GLY A 169 -0.71 -26.46 4.11
CA GLY A 169 -0.59 -26.38 2.66
C GLY A 169 -1.75 -27.04 1.89
N LYS A 170 -2.78 -27.51 2.60
CA LYS A 170 -3.96 -28.13 1.96
C LYS A 170 -4.75 -27.07 1.19
N GLN A 171 -5.08 -27.39 -0.06
CA GLN A 171 -5.99 -26.56 -0.84
C GLN A 171 -7.41 -26.65 -0.27
N LEU A 172 -7.97 -25.50 0.08
CA LEU A 172 -9.35 -25.38 0.55
C LEU A 172 -10.31 -25.35 -0.64
N TRP A 173 -10.05 -24.44 -1.56
CA TRP A 173 -10.83 -24.30 -2.78
C TRP A 173 -9.99 -23.65 -3.89
N LYS A 174 -10.55 -23.58 -5.10
CA LYS A 174 -9.92 -22.99 -6.28
C LYS A 174 -10.94 -22.36 -7.20
N LEU A 175 -10.50 -21.36 -7.95
CA LEU A 175 -11.28 -20.70 -9.01
C LEU A 175 -10.52 -20.76 -10.34
N PRO A 176 -11.21 -20.92 -11.47
CA PRO A 176 -10.59 -20.80 -12.78
C PRO A 176 -10.19 -19.34 -13.08
N GLY A 177 -9.16 -19.13 -13.91
CA GLY A 177 -8.69 -17.82 -14.31
C GLY A 177 -7.68 -17.20 -13.34
N ILE A 178 -7.24 -15.98 -13.65
CA ILE A 178 -6.31 -15.20 -12.84
C ILE A 178 -7.11 -14.17 -12.06
N ALA A 179 -6.84 -14.05 -10.78
CA ALA A 179 -7.34 -12.95 -9.96
C ALA A 179 -6.30 -12.56 -8.92
N GLU A 180 -6.33 -11.29 -8.51
CA GLU A 180 -5.50 -10.75 -7.45
C GLU A 180 -6.35 -10.36 -6.25
N VAL A 181 -5.80 -10.54 -5.05
CA VAL A 181 -6.46 -10.16 -3.80
C VAL A 181 -6.32 -8.66 -3.62
N GLU A 182 -7.45 -7.97 -3.58
CA GLU A 182 -7.49 -6.52 -3.38
C GLU A 182 -7.84 -6.15 -1.94
N TRP A 183 -8.59 -7.01 -1.27
CA TRP A 183 -8.95 -6.84 0.13
C TRP A 183 -9.38 -8.18 0.76
N SER A 184 -9.18 -8.32 2.06
CA SER A 184 -9.70 -9.48 2.81
C SER A 184 -9.81 -9.19 4.30
N ASP A 185 -10.76 -9.84 4.96
CA ASP A 185 -10.90 -9.94 6.41
C ASP A 185 -10.80 -11.40 6.88
N SER A 186 -11.38 -11.74 8.02
CA SER A 186 -11.41 -13.11 8.54
C SER A 186 -12.44 -14.01 7.87
N GLN A 187 -13.40 -13.45 7.12
CA GLN A 187 -14.56 -14.18 6.57
C GLN A 187 -14.64 -14.17 5.06
N GLN A 188 -14.18 -13.10 4.42
CA GLN A 188 -14.30 -12.88 2.99
C GLN A 188 -13.03 -12.34 2.36
N VAL A 189 -12.93 -12.53 1.06
CA VAL A 189 -11.89 -11.96 0.22
C VAL A 189 -12.53 -11.30 -0.99
N VAL A 190 -12.10 -10.10 -1.33
CA VAL A 190 -12.43 -9.41 -2.58
C VAL A 190 -11.25 -9.55 -3.52
N MET A 191 -11.52 -10.08 -4.70
CA MET A 191 -10.54 -10.30 -5.75
C MET A 191 -10.90 -9.52 -7.00
N LEU A 192 -9.89 -9.00 -7.67
CA LEU A 192 -10.01 -8.50 -9.03
C LEU A 192 -9.72 -9.64 -10.02
N ARG A 193 -10.74 -10.07 -10.76
CA ARG A 193 -10.56 -11.03 -11.84
C ARG A 193 -9.95 -10.35 -13.06
N LEU A 194 -8.82 -10.87 -13.49
CA LEU A 194 -8.10 -10.38 -14.66
C LEU A 194 -8.60 -11.10 -15.92
N ALA A 195 -9.61 -10.53 -16.54
CA ALA A 195 -10.24 -11.04 -17.77
C ALA A 195 -10.46 -9.89 -18.75
N ALA A 196 -10.97 -10.20 -19.95
CA ALA A 196 -11.31 -9.17 -20.95
C ALA A 196 -12.30 -8.12 -20.40
N ASN A 197 -13.23 -8.58 -19.53
CA ASN A 197 -14.10 -7.71 -18.75
C ASN A 197 -13.73 -7.87 -17.26
N PRO A 198 -12.89 -6.99 -16.70
CA PRO A 198 -12.46 -7.10 -15.32
C PRO A 198 -13.63 -6.99 -14.34
N THR A 199 -13.64 -7.85 -13.35
CA THR A 199 -14.75 -7.96 -12.38
C THR A 199 -14.19 -8.04 -10.97
N LEU A 200 -14.75 -7.27 -10.06
CA LEU A 200 -14.57 -7.49 -8.63
C LEU A 200 -15.48 -8.64 -8.19
N GLU A 201 -14.93 -9.55 -7.44
CA GLU A 201 -15.66 -10.73 -6.95
C GLU A 201 -15.35 -10.93 -5.47
N SER A 202 -16.38 -11.06 -4.65
CA SER A 202 -16.22 -11.40 -3.23
C SER A 202 -16.58 -12.87 -3.00
N TYR A 203 -15.75 -13.54 -2.22
CA TYR A 203 -15.91 -14.93 -1.86
C TYR A 203 -15.85 -15.14 -0.35
N GLU A 204 -16.66 -16.07 0.14
CA GLU A 204 -16.49 -16.59 1.49
C GLU A 204 -15.16 -17.34 1.58
N LEU A 205 -14.28 -16.91 2.47
CA LEU A 205 -12.90 -17.42 2.55
C LEU A 205 -12.81 -18.92 2.84
N LYS A 206 -13.69 -19.45 3.68
CA LYS A 206 -13.66 -20.85 4.09
C LYS A 206 -14.12 -21.81 3.00
N THR A 207 -15.12 -21.43 2.20
CA THR A 207 -15.82 -22.32 1.27
C THR A 207 -15.56 -22.01 -0.20
N GLY A 208 -15.14 -20.79 -0.51
CA GLY A 208 -15.04 -20.28 -1.89
C GLY A 208 -16.38 -19.97 -2.53
N LYS A 209 -17.47 -19.90 -1.73
CA LYS A 209 -18.78 -19.52 -2.23
C LYS A 209 -18.79 -18.05 -2.63
N LEU A 210 -19.21 -17.76 -3.87
CA LEU A 210 -19.40 -16.40 -4.35
C LEU A 210 -20.46 -15.68 -3.50
N ARG A 211 -20.13 -14.49 -3.02
CA ARG A 211 -21.06 -13.62 -2.28
C ARG A 211 -21.66 -12.59 -3.23
N TRP A 212 -20.84 -11.91 -3.99
CA TRP A 212 -21.23 -10.94 -5.00
C TRP A 212 -20.16 -10.82 -6.09
N GLN A 213 -20.57 -10.27 -7.22
CA GLN A 213 -19.67 -9.88 -8.31
C GLN A 213 -20.10 -8.55 -8.89
N GLN A 214 -19.12 -7.70 -9.28
CA GLN A 214 -19.33 -6.37 -9.80
C GLN A 214 -18.38 -6.09 -10.97
N PRO A 215 -18.88 -6.06 -12.23
CA PRO A 215 -18.08 -5.64 -13.38
C PRO A 215 -17.61 -4.19 -13.22
N ILE A 216 -16.30 -3.94 -13.43
CA ILE A 216 -15.74 -2.58 -13.29
C ILE A 216 -16.28 -1.64 -14.37
N GLU A 217 -16.68 -2.16 -15.52
CA GLU A 217 -17.30 -1.35 -16.58
C GLU A 217 -18.60 -0.65 -16.16
N GLN A 218 -19.29 -1.16 -15.13
CA GLN A 218 -20.45 -0.47 -14.56
C GLN A 218 -20.08 0.81 -13.81
N ALA A 219 -18.84 0.90 -13.33
CA ALA A 219 -18.32 2.09 -12.67
C ALA A 219 -17.63 3.05 -13.62
N LEU A 220 -16.85 2.55 -14.57
CA LEU A 220 -15.96 3.38 -15.39
C LEU A 220 -16.33 3.41 -16.89
N GLY A 221 -17.35 2.64 -17.31
CA GLY A 221 -17.73 2.49 -18.71
C GLY A 221 -17.02 1.35 -19.42
N PRO A 222 -17.41 1.03 -20.66
CA PRO A 222 -16.86 -0.09 -21.43
C PRO A 222 -15.43 0.20 -21.92
N GLY A 223 -14.69 -0.88 -22.19
CA GLY A 223 -13.35 -0.79 -22.79
C GLY A 223 -12.26 -0.56 -21.76
N ILE A 224 -12.39 -1.14 -20.57
CA ILE A 224 -11.34 -1.15 -19.54
C ILE A 224 -10.19 -2.05 -19.98
N ASP A 225 -8.97 -1.55 -19.81
CA ASP A 225 -7.73 -2.31 -20.01
C ASP A 225 -6.83 -2.09 -18.80
N LEU A 226 -6.57 -3.16 -18.06
CA LEU A 226 -5.76 -3.13 -16.84
C LEU A 226 -4.23 -3.05 -17.11
N SER A 227 -3.80 -3.00 -18.36
CA SER A 227 -2.37 -2.86 -18.71
C SER A 227 -1.76 -1.55 -18.22
N GLY A 228 -2.58 -0.53 -17.94
CA GLY A 228 -2.14 0.72 -17.31
C GLY A 228 -1.84 0.59 -15.82
N GLY A 229 -2.28 -0.49 -15.20
CA GLY A 229 -2.21 -0.73 -13.77
C GLY A 229 -3.50 -0.36 -13.02
N TRP A 230 -3.56 -0.80 -11.80
CA TRP A 230 -4.67 -0.53 -10.88
C TRP A 230 -4.19 -0.46 -9.44
N ALA A 231 -5.04 0.03 -8.56
CA ALA A 231 -4.83 0.02 -7.12
C ALA A 231 -6.18 0.02 -6.38
N PHE A 232 -6.22 -0.63 -5.24
CA PHE A 232 -7.38 -0.63 -4.36
C PHE A 232 -6.97 -0.28 -2.93
N GLY A 233 -7.89 0.34 -2.21
CA GLY A 233 -7.73 0.66 -0.80
C GLY A 233 -9.08 0.68 -0.09
N ALA A 234 -9.13 0.15 1.13
CA ALA A 234 -10.35 0.14 1.91
C ALA A 234 -10.49 1.39 2.79
N SER A 235 -11.72 1.89 2.91
CA SER A 235 -12.11 2.97 3.81
C SER A 235 -13.45 2.63 4.45
N GLY A 236 -13.44 2.08 5.67
CA GLY A 236 -14.64 1.52 6.28
C GLY A 236 -15.17 0.33 5.48
N ASP A 237 -16.47 0.35 5.11
CA ASP A 237 -17.09 -0.66 4.23
C ASP A 237 -16.89 -0.36 2.73
N ASP A 238 -16.15 0.68 2.39
CA ASP A 238 -15.92 1.09 1.02
C ASP A 238 -14.56 0.60 0.50
N LEU A 239 -14.55 -0.04 -0.65
CA LEU A 239 -13.37 -0.37 -1.43
C LEU A 239 -13.20 0.67 -2.54
N ILE A 240 -12.19 1.52 -2.42
CA ILE A 240 -11.88 2.55 -3.41
C ILE A 240 -10.94 1.95 -4.43
N GLY A 241 -11.41 1.82 -5.67
CA GLY A 241 -10.68 1.26 -6.79
C GLY A 241 -10.23 2.33 -7.77
N TYR A 242 -9.00 2.21 -8.24
CA TYR A 242 -8.42 3.04 -9.29
C TYR A 242 -7.96 2.16 -10.44
N VAL A 243 -8.33 2.55 -11.67
CA VAL A 243 -7.82 1.97 -12.91
C VAL A 243 -7.09 3.07 -13.67
N ALA A 244 -5.81 2.85 -13.95
CA ALA A 244 -4.99 3.81 -14.68
C ALA A 244 -5.30 3.80 -16.18
N PRO A 245 -5.14 4.93 -16.89
CA PRO A 245 -5.30 4.97 -18.33
C PRO A 245 -4.25 4.10 -19.02
N TYR A 246 -4.68 3.37 -20.04
CA TYR A 246 -3.82 2.67 -20.96
C TYR A 246 -4.12 3.08 -22.39
N THR A 247 -3.12 3.56 -23.11
CA THR A 247 -3.25 3.85 -24.54
C THR A 247 -2.64 2.71 -25.34
N ASN A 248 -3.49 1.99 -26.05
CA ASN A 248 -3.04 0.89 -26.87
C ASN A 248 -2.07 1.41 -27.98
N PRO A 249 -0.84 0.90 -28.06
CA PRO A 249 0.17 1.43 -28.97
C PRO A 249 -0.18 1.23 -30.45
N GLN A 250 -1.00 0.23 -30.81
CA GLN A 250 -1.43 -0.07 -32.16
C GLN A 250 -2.63 0.77 -32.58
N THR A 251 -3.68 0.79 -31.76
CA THR A 251 -4.94 1.47 -32.09
C THR A 251 -4.98 2.95 -31.70
N LYS A 252 -4.03 3.40 -30.84
CA LYS A 252 -3.96 4.74 -30.26
C LYS A 252 -5.21 5.12 -29.45
N LYS A 253 -6.05 4.16 -29.12
CA LYS A 253 -7.22 4.38 -28.25
C LYS A 253 -6.82 4.24 -26.79
N THR A 254 -7.32 5.15 -25.97
CA THR A 254 -7.17 5.08 -24.52
C THR A 254 -8.36 4.30 -23.94
N SER A 255 -8.07 3.36 -23.04
CA SER A 255 -9.07 2.59 -22.30
C SER A 255 -9.94 3.48 -21.40
N ALA A 256 -11.07 2.98 -20.95
CA ALA A 256 -11.81 3.59 -19.84
C ALA A 256 -10.96 3.49 -18.56
N PHE A 257 -10.94 4.57 -17.77
CA PHE A 257 -10.12 4.71 -16.59
C PHE A 257 -10.73 5.66 -15.57
N GLY A 258 -10.28 5.59 -14.34
CA GLY A 258 -10.74 6.50 -13.29
C GLY A 258 -10.74 5.89 -11.91
N LEU A 259 -11.50 6.52 -11.04
CA LEU A 259 -11.65 6.15 -9.64
C LEU A 259 -13.12 5.82 -9.36
N PHE A 260 -13.36 4.84 -8.50
CA PHE A 260 -14.71 4.48 -8.04
C PHE A 260 -14.68 3.92 -6.63
N SER A 261 -15.82 3.87 -5.98
CA SER A 261 -16.01 3.17 -4.72
C SER A 261 -17.09 2.12 -4.87
N ALA A 262 -16.81 0.92 -4.35
CA ALA A 262 -17.76 -0.18 -4.24
C ALA A 262 -17.86 -0.64 -2.78
N LYS A 263 -19.04 -1.02 -2.33
CA LYS A 263 -19.23 -1.60 -1.00
C LYS A 263 -18.58 -2.98 -0.90
N ILE A 264 -17.81 -3.19 0.16
CA ILE A 264 -17.20 -4.49 0.46
C ILE A 264 -18.27 -5.53 0.76
N SER A 265 -19.34 -5.11 1.43
CA SER A 265 -20.42 -6.00 1.87
C SER A 265 -21.22 -6.64 0.74
N ASP A 266 -21.49 -5.91 -0.35
CA ASP A 266 -22.41 -6.35 -1.42
C ASP A 266 -21.99 -5.99 -2.86
N GLY A 267 -20.87 -5.27 -3.04
CA GLY A 267 -20.35 -4.86 -4.34
C GLY A 267 -21.04 -3.64 -4.97
N THR A 268 -22.02 -3.03 -4.31
CA THR A 268 -22.75 -1.88 -4.85
C THR A 268 -21.79 -0.71 -5.11
N ILE A 269 -21.86 -0.12 -6.32
CA ILE A 269 -21.09 1.08 -6.64
C ILE A 269 -21.69 2.29 -5.91
N ASN A 270 -20.94 2.90 -5.02
CA ASN A 270 -21.37 4.07 -4.26
C ASN A 270 -21.21 5.36 -5.06
N TRP A 271 -20.05 5.51 -5.67
CA TRP A 271 -19.73 6.67 -6.48
C TRP A 271 -18.63 6.35 -7.51
N MET A 272 -18.53 7.20 -8.53
CA MET A 272 -17.54 7.06 -9.58
C MET A 272 -16.98 8.42 -10.01
N ARG A 273 -15.72 8.43 -10.43
CA ARG A 273 -14.98 9.56 -10.98
C ARG A 273 -14.17 9.09 -12.18
N PRO A 274 -14.78 9.06 -13.38
CA PRO A 274 -14.05 8.75 -14.60
C PRO A 274 -13.04 9.86 -14.91
N SER A 275 -12.06 9.54 -15.74
CA SER A 275 -11.02 10.49 -16.19
C SER A 275 -10.07 10.98 -15.09
N VAL A 276 -9.92 10.23 -14.01
CA VAL A 276 -8.86 10.43 -13.02
C VAL A 276 -7.62 9.72 -13.50
N VAL A 277 -6.56 10.46 -13.84
CA VAL A 277 -5.30 9.91 -14.40
C VAL A 277 -4.29 9.51 -13.34
N ARG A 278 -4.44 9.95 -12.12
CA ARG A 278 -3.56 9.59 -11.02
C ARG A 278 -4.25 9.75 -9.66
N VAL A 279 -3.94 8.80 -8.80
CA VAL A 279 -4.35 8.81 -7.39
C VAL A 279 -3.09 8.80 -6.53
N TYR A 280 -3.11 9.58 -5.48
CA TYR A 280 -2.03 9.65 -4.51
C TYR A 280 -2.48 9.00 -3.21
N PRO A 281 -1.57 8.36 -2.48
CA PRO A 281 -1.94 7.59 -1.30
C PRO A 281 -2.80 8.41 -0.34
N SER A 282 -3.90 7.83 0.07
CA SER A 282 -4.70 8.30 1.18
C SER A 282 -4.82 7.11 2.14
N GLY A 283 -3.81 6.93 2.97
CA GLY A 283 -3.65 5.70 3.72
C GLY A 283 -4.50 5.58 4.96
N SER A 284 -5.46 6.44 5.23
CA SER A 284 -6.27 6.33 6.45
C SER A 284 -7.75 6.21 6.16
N PRO A 285 -8.46 5.36 6.90
CA PRO A 285 -9.92 5.35 6.90
C PRO A 285 -10.46 6.76 7.16
N GLY A 286 -11.35 7.24 6.31
CA GLY A 286 -11.92 8.59 6.40
C GLY A 286 -11.10 9.71 5.75
N TYR A 287 -9.90 9.43 5.25
CA TYR A 287 -9.16 10.39 4.45
C TYR A 287 -9.50 10.25 2.97
N ALA A 288 -9.73 11.41 2.37
CA ALA A 288 -10.06 11.50 0.97
C ALA A 288 -8.81 11.34 0.08
N PRO A 289 -8.88 10.57 -1.01
CA PRO A 289 -7.79 10.50 -1.96
C PRO A 289 -7.52 11.85 -2.60
N VAL A 290 -6.26 12.14 -2.85
CA VAL A 290 -5.84 13.25 -3.71
C VAL A 290 -5.74 12.71 -5.13
N VAL A 291 -6.43 13.33 -6.05
CA VAL A 291 -6.53 12.88 -7.43
C VAL A 291 -6.14 13.96 -8.42
N ARG A 292 -5.68 13.54 -9.59
CA ARG A 292 -5.44 14.42 -10.74
C ARG A 292 -6.41 14.06 -11.87
N PRO A 293 -7.44 14.87 -12.11
CA PRO A 293 -8.38 14.62 -13.19
C PRO A 293 -7.82 15.10 -14.55
N VAL A 294 -8.44 14.62 -15.62
CA VAL A 294 -8.27 15.13 -16.98
C VAL A 294 -9.59 15.73 -17.42
N ASP A 295 -9.54 16.88 -18.09
CA ASP A 295 -10.72 17.49 -18.70
C ASP A 295 -11.12 16.79 -20.02
N GLN A 296 -12.24 17.20 -20.60
CA GLN A 296 -12.75 16.64 -21.85
C GLN A 296 -11.81 16.82 -23.05
N ARG A 297 -10.84 17.73 -22.96
CA ARG A 297 -9.83 18.00 -24.00
C ARG A 297 -8.54 17.22 -23.79
N GLY A 298 -8.47 16.39 -22.73
CA GLY A 298 -7.28 15.63 -22.38
C GLY A 298 -6.21 16.45 -21.64
N ALA A 299 -6.50 17.71 -21.28
CA ALA A 299 -5.60 18.51 -20.47
C ALA A 299 -5.73 18.12 -18.99
N TYR A 300 -4.60 18.11 -18.28
CA TYR A 300 -4.61 17.84 -16.85
C TYR A 300 -5.30 18.97 -16.09
N GLY A 301 -6.38 18.66 -15.39
CA GLY A 301 -6.91 19.48 -14.32
C GLY A 301 -5.87 19.61 -13.18
N GLY A 302 -6.06 20.53 -12.26
CA GLY A 302 -5.18 20.65 -11.10
C GLY A 302 -5.16 19.39 -10.24
N PHE A 303 -5.26 19.56 -8.94
CA PHE A 303 -5.41 18.46 -7.99
C PHE A 303 -6.72 18.64 -7.22
N ALA A 304 -7.37 17.54 -6.92
CA ALA A 304 -8.59 17.54 -6.11
C ALA A 304 -8.45 16.57 -4.94
N ARG A 305 -8.91 16.99 -3.78
CA ARG A 305 -9.16 16.13 -2.64
C ARG A 305 -10.61 15.69 -2.67
N LEU A 306 -10.86 14.40 -2.53
CA LEU A 306 -12.20 13.83 -2.55
C LEU A 306 -12.63 13.39 -1.16
N ASP A 307 -13.90 13.49 -0.89
CA ASP A 307 -14.54 12.78 0.21
C ASP A 307 -14.60 11.28 -0.12
N ALA A 308 -14.07 10.44 0.75
CA ALA A 308 -13.98 9.01 0.51
C ALA A 308 -15.35 8.31 0.46
N GLY A 309 -16.34 8.82 1.23
CA GLY A 309 -17.66 8.21 1.32
C GLY A 309 -18.58 8.51 0.14
N ASN A 310 -18.39 9.64 -0.56
CA ASN A 310 -19.30 10.06 -1.63
C ASN A 310 -18.60 10.56 -2.91
N GLY A 311 -17.28 10.57 -2.96
CA GLY A 311 -16.47 10.98 -4.09
C GLY A 311 -16.56 12.48 -4.44
N ARG A 312 -17.17 13.33 -3.61
CA ARG A 312 -17.26 14.77 -3.89
C ARG A 312 -15.92 15.45 -3.71
N VAL A 313 -15.65 16.46 -4.52
CA VAL A 313 -14.50 17.34 -4.34
C VAL A 313 -14.73 18.20 -3.10
N ILE A 314 -13.86 18.07 -2.11
CA ILE A 314 -13.88 18.85 -0.85
C ILE A 314 -12.76 19.88 -0.78
N GLY A 315 -11.86 19.89 -1.76
CA GLY A 315 -10.81 20.88 -1.90
C GLY A 315 -10.06 20.67 -3.22
N GLN A 316 -9.52 21.74 -3.78
CA GLN A 316 -8.81 21.65 -5.06
C GLN A 316 -7.76 22.75 -5.24
N ILE A 317 -6.74 22.41 -6.04
CA ILE A 317 -5.78 23.34 -6.63
C ILE A 317 -6.06 23.34 -8.13
N THR A 318 -6.26 24.53 -8.71
CA THR A 318 -6.59 24.62 -10.13
C THR A 318 -5.38 24.31 -11.02
N ALA A 319 -5.61 23.97 -12.28
CA ALA A 319 -4.52 23.74 -13.24
C ALA A 319 -3.62 24.96 -13.43
N ALA A 320 -4.17 26.18 -13.28
CA ALA A 320 -3.41 27.41 -13.36
C ALA A 320 -2.40 27.59 -12.22
N ASP A 321 -2.71 27.02 -11.05
CA ASP A 321 -1.86 27.14 -9.87
C ASP A 321 -0.83 26.00 -9.76
N VAL A 322 -0.96 24.96 -10.61
CA VAL A 322 0.02 23.87 -10.66
C VAL A 322 1.31 24.37 -11.32
N PRO A 323 2.47 24.21 -10.70
CA PRO A 323 3.74 24.62 -11.31
C PRO A 323 3.96 23.97 -12.68
N GLY A 324 4.69 24.66 -13.56
CA GLY A 324 5.10 24.10 -14.87
C GLY A 324 5.93 22.81 -14.72
N SER A 325 6.50 22.30 -15.81
CA SER A 325 7.27 21.03 -15.83
C SER A 325 8.45 21.01 -14.85
N GLY A 326 8.91 19.81 -14.48
CA GLY A 326 10.10 19.60 -13.62
C GLY A 326 9.84 19.69 -12.12
N TRP A 327 8.63 19.46 -11.69
CA TRP A 327 8.25 19.36 -10.27
C TRP A 327 7.86 17.93 -9.89
N TRP A 328 7.90 17.66 -8.61
CA TRP A 328 7.31 16.43 -8.04
C TRP A 328 6.54 16.77 -6.76
N LEU A 329 5.64 15.87 -6.37
CA LEU A 329 4.79 16.07 -5.21
C LEU A 329 5.54 15.83 -3.91
N ALA A 330 5.26 16.70 -2.95
CA ALA A 330 5.59 16.52 -1.54
C ALA A 330 4.29 16.59 -0.73
N PHE A 331 4.22 15.79 0.31
CA PHE A 331 3.04 15.68 1.17
C PHE A 331 3.41 16.19 2.57
N PRO A 332 3.02 17.42 2.93
CA PRO A 332 3.12 17.90 4.32
C PRO A 332 2.41 16.95 5.30
N ASN A 333 2.70 17.06 6.58
CA ASN A 333 2.11 16.19 7.60
C ASN A 333 0.57 16.26 7.68
N HIS A 334 -0.03 17.27 7.06
CA HIS A 334 -1.47 17.47 7.00
C HIS A 334 -2.01 17.08 5.61
N MET A 335 -3.02 16.25 5.56
CA MET A 335 -3.62 15.77 4.31
C MET A 335 -4.38 16.84 3.53
N ASP A 336 -4.70 17.96 4.13
CA ASP A 336 -5.31 19.12 3.48
C ASP A 336 -4.29 20.04 2.79
N LYS A 337 -3.00 19.68 2.83
CA LYS A 337 -1.90 20.39 2.20
C LYS A 337 -1.28 19.54 1.10
N LEU A 338 -0.83 20.19 0.04
CA LEU A 338 -0.07 19.57 -1.05
C LEU A 338 1.11 20.46 -1.40
N GLY A 339 2.29 19.89 -1.45
CA GLY A 339 3.51 20.59 -1.85
C GLY A 339 3.97 20.19 -3.25
N PHE A 340 4.61 21.13 -3.92
CA PHE A 340 5.32 20.91 -5.18
C PHE A 340 6.79 21.27 -5.01
N LEU A 341 7.66 20.31 -5.26
CA LEU A 341 9.11 20.50 -5.20
C LEU A 341 9.69 20.57 -6.61
N LYS A 342 10.67 21.46 -6.81
CA LYS A 342 11.53 21.49 -8.00
C LYS A 342 12.94 21.07 -7.61
N HIS A 343 13.61 20.32 -8.47
CA HIS A 343 14.99 19.88 -8.21
C HIS A 343 15.90 21.09 -8.01
N GLY A 344 16.55 21.17 -6.84
CA GLY A 344 17.47 22.27 -6.49
C GLY A 344 16.85 23.64 -6.27
N HIS A 345 15.51 23.75 -6.22
CA HIS A 345 14.78 25.00 -6.07
C HIS A 345 13.74 24.91 -4.96
N LYS A 346 13.31 26.10 -4.49
CA LYS A 346 12.20 26.21 -3.53
C LYS A 346 10.97 25.44 -3.97
N GLY A 347 10.31 24.83 -3.01
CA GLY A 347 9.00 24.27 -3.17
C GLY A 347 7.90 25.31 -2.98
N THR A 348 6.69 24.93 -3.33
CA THR A 348 5.46 25.69 -3.05
C THR A 348 4.44 24.74 -2.47
N ALA A 349 3.82 25.11 -1.35
CA ALA A 349 2.74 24.36 -0.76
C ALA A 349 1.40 25.11 -0.93
N PHE A 350 0.34 24.34 -1.06
CA PHE A 350 -1.02 24.83 -1.21
C PHE A 350 -1.93 24.15 -0.18
N ASP A 351 -2.86 24.92 0.35
CA ASP A 351 -4.00 24.39 1.07
C ASP A 351 -5.01 23.85 0.05
N LEU A 352 -5.33 22.56 0.13
CA LEU A 352 -6.22 21.90 -0.82
C LEU A 352 -7.68 22.36 -0.70
N VAL A 353 -8.07 22.87 0.48
CA VAL A 353 -9.46 23.33 0.69
C VAL A 353 -9.66 24.71 0.10
N SER A 354 -8.74 25.64 0.38
CA SER A 354 -8.84 27.02 -0.14
C SER A 354 -8.20 27.22 -1.51
N GLY A 355 -7.35 26.30 -1.98
CA GLY A 355 -6.55 26.44 -3.20
C GLY A 355 -5.46 27.52 -3.11
N LYS A 356 -5.20 28.08 -1.91
CA LYS A 356 -4.26 29.19 -1.73
C LYS A 356 -2.87 28.69 -1.39
N PRO A 357 -1.82 29.40 -1.82
CA PRO A 357 -0.47 29.14 -1.34
C PRO A 357 -0.40 29.27 0.18
N VAL A 358 0.39 28.39 0.79
CA VAL A 358 0.65 28.36 2.24
C VAL A 358 2.11 28.74 2.44
N ALA A 359 2.41 29.52 3.49
CA ALA A 359 3.80 29.78 3.85
C ALA A 359 4.53 28.48 4.10
N VAL A 360 5.76 28.37 3.52
CA VAL A 360 6.56 27.14 3.56
C VAL A 360 7.78 27.26 4.49
N GLU A 361 7.89 28.35 5.26
CA GLU A 361 9.07 28.65 6.08
C GLU A 361 9.31 27.55 7.07
N ASP A 362 8.59 26.81 7.62
CA ASP A 362 8.85 25.68 8.53
C ASP A 362 8.13 24.40 8.10
N GLN A 363 7.69 24.33 6.83
CA GLN A 363 6.94 23.18 6.38
C GLN A 363 7.86 22.09 5.84
N ARG A 364 7.72 20.92 6.42
CA ARG A 364 8.35 19.69 5.96
C ARG A 364 7.38 18.91 5.11
N GLY A 365 7.85 18.33 4.04
CA GLY A 365 7.05 17.52 3.13
C GLY A 365 7.71 16.18 2.84
N TRP A 366 6.91 15.15 2.74
CA TRP A 366 7.31 13.80 2.42
C TRP A 366 7.14 13.53 0.93
N SER A 367 8.13 12.92 0.33
CA SER A 367 8.07 12.49 -1.06
C SER A 367 8.85 11.21 -1.27
N PHE A 368 8.64 10.58 -2.41
CA PHE A 368 9.45 9.45 -2.82
C PHE A 368 10.83 9.93 -3.23
N CYS A 369 11.85 9.28 -2.68
CA CYS A 369 13.22 9.47 -3.14
C CYS A 369 13.44 8.56 -4.34
N VAL A 370 13.73 9.16 -5.45
CA VAL A 370 14.33 8.44 -6.56
C VAL A 370 15.84 8.47 -6.31
N THR A 371 16.38 7.41 -5.70
CA THR A 371 17.80 7.14 -5.91
C THR A 371 17.98 6.89 -7.40
N ASP A 372 19.03 7.43 -7.98
CA ASP A 372 19.38 7.14 -9.37
C ASP A 372 19.01 5.69 -9.69
N PRO A 373 18.16 5.44 -10.70
CA PRO A 373 17.69 4.11 -11.00
C PRO A 373 18.84 3.32 -11.63
N LYS A 374 19.85 3.02 -10.85
CA LYS A 374 20.86 2.05 -11.26
C LYS A 374 20.12 0.73 -11.36
N PRO A 375 20.09 0.09 -12.56
CA PRO A 375 19.54 -1.24 -12.67
C PRO A 375 20.33 -2.11 -11.69
N LEU A 376 19.63 -2.64 -10.68
CA LEU A 376 20.23 -3.54 -9.72
C LEU A 376 20.55 -4.83 -10.47
N PRO A 377 21.83 -5.24 -10.61
CA PRO A 377 22.19 -6.45 -11.29
C PRO A 377 21.80 -7.65 -10.44
N LEU A 378 20.56 -8.07 -10.56
CA LEU A 378 20.17 -9.38 -10.05
C LEU A 378 20.89 -10.44 -10.88
N ARG A 379 21.79 -11.21 -10.28
CA ARG A 379 22.50 -12.29 -10.96
C ARG A 379 21.52 -13.20 -11.68
N GLY A 380 21.67 -13.30 -13.00
CA GLY A 380 20.92 -14.22 -13.85
C GLY A 380 19.62 -13.66 -14.44
N GLN A 381 19.37 -12.35 -14.39
CA GLN A 381 18.22 -11.70 -15.00
C GLN A 381 18.59 -10.48 -15.83
N ALA A 382 17.69 -10.14 -16.77
CA ALA A 382 17.74 -8.85 -17.44
C ALA A 382 17.64 -7.73 -16.38
N PRO A 383 18.39 -6.63 -16.52
CA PRO A 383 18.34 -5.52 -15.59
C PRO A 383 16.90 -5.00 -15.49
N GLY A 384 16.37 -5.02 -14.29
CA GLY A 384 15.02 -4.54 -13.95
C GLY A 384 15.08 -3.59 -12.75
N PHE A 385 14.11 -2.68 -12.67
CA PHE A 385 13.99 -1.77 -11.54
C PHE A 385 13.30 -2.50 -10.38
N TYR A 386 14.07 -2.94 -9.39
CA TYR A 386 13.60 -3.71 -8.26
C TYR A 386 13.80 -2.93 -6.96
N SER A 387 13.17 -1.78 -6.84
CA SER A 387 13.21 -1.09 -5.55
C SER A 387 11.79 -0.71 -5.13
N ILE A 388 11.47 -0.94 -3.86
CA ILE A 388 10.40 -0.19 -3.24
C ILE A 388 10.82 1.27 -3.22
N ALA A 389 9.85 2.16 -3.40
CA ALA A 389 10.13 3.58 -3.31
C ALA A 389 10.65 3.90 -1.90
N ALA A 390 11.78 4.57 -1.85
CA ALA A 390 12.28 5.14 -0.61
C ALA A 390 11.46 6.37 -0.23
N VAL A 391 11.42 6.70 1.05
CA VAL A 391 10.73 7.87 1.58
C VAL A 391 11.75 8.87 2.10
N CYS A 392 11.61 10.11 1.70
CA CYS A 392 12.46 11.21 2.16
C CYS A 392 11.63 12.40 2.62
N GLU A 393 12.15 13.08 3.61
CA GLU A 393 11.65 14.36 4.09
C GLU A 393 12.39 15.51 3.42
N PHE A 394 11.65 16.55 3.05
CA PHE A 394 12.19 17.75 2.40
C PHE A 394 11.73 18.98 3.13
N ASP A 395 12.62 19.95 3.23
CA ASP A 395 12.29 21.31 3.56
C ASP A 395 11.72 22.00 2.31
N LEU A 396 10.44 22.35 2.34
CA LEU A 396 9.75 22.95 1.20
C LEU A 396 10.24 24.37 0.89
N ALA A 397 10.75 25.10 1.89
CA ALA A 397 11.25 26.46 1.70
C ALA A 397 12.53 26.48 0.89
N SER A 398 13.42 25.52 1.11
CA SER A 398 14.69 25.42 0.39
C SER A 398 14.70 24.39 -0.73
N GLY A 399 13.73 23.45 -0.75
CA GLY A 399 13.71 22.29 -1.64
C GLY A 399 14.79 21.25 -1.30
N LYS A 400 15.48 21.40 -0.16
CA LYS A 400 16.54 20.49 0.24
C LYS A 400 15.99 19.32 1.03
N ARG A 401 16.65 18.19 0.88
CA ARG A 401 16.39 17.02 1.69
C ARG A 401 16.86 17.21 3.12
N ILE A 402 16.08 16.75 4.07
CA ILE A 402 16.40 16.74 5.50
C ILE A 402 17.12 15.41 5.80
N ALA A 403 18.35 15.52 6.34
CA ALA A 403 19.19 14.35 6.60
C ALA A 403 18.66 13.50 7.76
N ASP A 404 18.22 14.17 8.84
CA ASP A 404 17.66 13.52 10.03
C ASP A 404 16.14 13.64 9.97
N ALA A 405 15.57 12.86 9.05
CA ALA A 405 14.14 12.87 8.83
C ALA A 405 13.37 12.30 10.03
N SER A 406 12.27 12.94 10.38
CA SER A 406 11.31 12.43 11.35
C SER A 406 10.60 11.17 10.80
N ALA A 407 9.74 10.55 11.59
CA ALA A 407 8.91 9.47 11.07
C ALA A 407 7.83 10.03 10.12
N PRO A 408 7.67 9.45 8.91
CA PRO A 408 6.65 9.90 7.97
C PRO A 408 5.23 9.67 8.53
N PRO A 409 4.23 10.45 8.11
CA PRO A 409 2.86 10.28 8.59
C PRO A 409 2.29 8.91 8.19
N SER A 410 1.45 8.33 9.03
CA SER A 410 0.86 7.01 8.83
C SER A 410 0.04 6.89 7.55
N TRP A 411 -0.64 7.95 7.15
CA TRP A 411 -1.40 7.98 5.90
C TRP A 411 -0.51 7.87 4.65
N PHE A 412 0.78 8.17 4.78
CA PHE A 412 1.74 8.06 3.68
C PHE A 412 2.39 6.67 3.61
N THR A 413 2.83 6.14 4.75
CA THR A 413 3.51 4.84 4.82
C THR A 413 2.59 3.66 5.00
N GLY A 414 1.42 3.85 5.59
CA GLY A 414 0.60 2.81 6.16
C GLY A 414 1.01 2.46 7.59
N SER A 415 0.15 1.73 8.28
CA SER A 415 0.40 1.21 9.61
C SER A 415 -0.15 -0.21 9.73
N GLN A 416 0.62 -1.10 10.34
CA GLN A 416 0.19 -2.46 10.66
C GLN A 416 0.59 -2.80 12.09
N GLN A 417 -0.34 -3.33 12.89
CA GLN A 417 -0.12 -3.68 14.29
C GLN A 417 0.44 -2.51 15.14
N GLY A 418 0.02 -1.28 14.85
CA GLY A 418 0.51 -0.08 15.52
C GLY A 418 1.90 0.39 15.09
N TRP A 419 2.51 -0.26 14.12
CA TRP A 419 3.82 0.07 13.59
C TRP A 419 3.72 0.71 12.22
N ARG A 420 4.46 1.79 11.99
CA ARG A 420 4.76 2.36 10.68
C ARG A 420 6.14 1.91 10.25
N LEU A 421 6.24 1.41 9.01
CA LEU A 421 7.46 0.87 8.42
C LEU A 421 7.76 1.62 7.14
N TRP A 422 9.02 1.98 6.91
CA TRP A 422 9.45 2.56 5.64
C TRP A 422 10.91 2.23 5.34
N ARG A 423 11.30 2.49 4.12
CA ARG A 423 12.65 2.34 3.63
C ARG A 423 13.19 3.72 3.27
N ASP A 424 14.42 4.01 3.68
CA ASP A 424 15.14 5.20 3.24
C ASP A 424 15.82 5.00 1.89
N GLU A 425 16.46 6.06 1.35
CA GLU A 425 17.13 6.01 0.05
C GLU A 425 18.33 5.07 0.01
N LYS A 426 18.95 4.76 1.16
CA LYS A 426 20.06 3.81 1.26
C LYS A 426 19.59 2.37 1.34
N GLY A 427 18.28 2.17 1.41
CA GLY A 427 17.64 0.89 1.52
C GLY A 427 17.41 0.41 2.94
N ALA A 428 17.87 1.15 3.94
CA ALA A 428 17.68 0.79 5.33
C ALA A 428 16.20 0.82 5.73
N MET A 429 15.82 -0.11 6.59
CA MET A 429 14.48 -0.16 7.14
C MET A 429 14.38 0.66 8.42
N HIS A 430 13.28 1.36 8.55
CA HIS A 430 12.90 2.14 9.73
C HIS A 430 11.54 1.71 10.23
N ALA A 431 11.32 1.84 11.52
CA ALA A 431 10.01 1.62 12.12
C ALA A 431 9.78 2.56 13.31
N VAL A 432 8.52 2.89 13.54
CA VAL A 432 8.05 3.58 14.74
C VAL A 432 6.73 2.96 15.18
N HIS A 433 6.59 2.76 16.48
CA HIS A 433 5.36 2.26 17.08
C HIS A 433 4.65 3.40 17.80
N ASP A 434 3.61 3.92 17.21
CA ASP A 434 2.78 5.00 17.77
C ASP A 434 1.33 4.57 18.06
N GLY A 435 1.05 3.29 17.93
CA GLY A 435 -0.27 2.74 18.17
C GLY A 435 -1.31 3.09 17.10
N THR A 436 -0.91 3.67 15.98
CA THR A 436 -1.84 4.04 14.90
C THR A 436 -2.62 2.81 14.43
N ALA A 437 -3.94 2.96 14.28
CA ALA A 437 -4.79 1.92 13.72
C ALA A 437 -4.28 1.45 12.35
N PRO A 438 -4.51 0.20 11.96
CA PRO A 438 -4.10 -0.31 10.66
C PRO A 438 -4.61 0.59 9.54
N THR A 439 -3.70 1.07 8.72
CA THR A 439 -4.01 1.92 7.57
C THR A 439 -3.28 1.38 6.35
N PRO A 440 -3.94 1.26 5.20
CA PRO A 440 -3.25 0.98 3.97
C PRO A 440 -2.32 2.14 3.66
N GLY A 441 -1.21 1.83 3.06
CA GLY A 441 -0.24 2.81 2.64
C GLY A 441 0.69 2.20 1.62
N MET A 442 1.81 2.85 1.39
CA MET A 442 2.77 2.41 0.40
C MET A 442 3.42 1.06 0.74
N TYR A 443 3.52 0.76 2.02
CA TYR A 443 4.17 -0.45 2.56
C TYR A 443 3.19 -1.39 3.29
N GLY A 444 1.92 -1.05 3.35
CA GLY A 444 0.88 -1.81 4.04
C GLY A 444 -0.01 -2.64 3.15
#